data_caea9bd2b74c8a360cf8bcd683b86a72
#
_entry.id   caea9bd2b74c8a360cf8bcd683b86a72
#
_cell.length_a   1.000
_cell.length_b   1.000
_cell.length_c   1.000
_cell.angle_alpha   90.00
_cell.angle_beta   90.00
_cell.angle_gamma   90.00
#
_symmetry.space_group_name_H-M   'P 1'
#
loop_
_entity.id
_entity.type
_entity.pdbx_description
1 polymer ?
#
loop_
_entity_poly.entity_id
_entity_poly.type
_entity_poly.pdbx_seq_one_letter_code
_entity_poly.pdbx_strand_id
1 'polypeptide(L)'
;MHIRNSIGVSTAAVILISLILSACSVSAPVPTGSTTAKPDWFNIKMTDVRTGQTFTVNDYAGKVVLVETMATWCITCIEQQVEVKKLEGQISNPKDLAVISLDTDLNEDAATLKEYANSYGFDWHFAISPMEVDRALGNLYSAEYLNPPLAPMLFVDRQGSVYSLPFGMVKKATALQDTLAPHLAAQ
;
A
#
# COMPACT_ATOMS: atom_id res chain seq x y z
N MET A 1 91.64 1.56 -14.19
CA MET A 1 92.02 0.45 -13.32
C MET A 1 90.71 -0.34 -13.05
N HIS A 2 90.81 -1.57 -13.49
CA HIS A 2 89.80 -2.63 -13.51
C HIS A 2 89.04 -2.81 -12.21
N ILE A 3 87.80 -3.30 -12.27
CA ILE A 3 87.30 -4.63 -11.91
C ILE A 3 85.78 -4.52 -11.92
N ARG A 4 85.03 -5.10 -12.78
CA ARG A 4 84.43 -6.43 -13.03
C ARG A 4 83.57 -7.01 -11.86
N ASN A 5 82.36 -7.33 -12.29
CA ASN A 5 81.46 -8.44 -11.87
C ASN A 5 80.64 -8.15 -10.61
N SER A 6 79.39 -8.48 -10.59
CA SER A 6 78.80 -9.78 -10.90
C SER A 6 77.27 -9.71 -11.02
N ILE A 7 76.75 -10.56 -11.86
CA ILE A 7 75.33 -10.83 -12.11
C ILE A 7 74.68 -11.54 -10.91
N GLY A 8 73.56 -11.03 -10.46
CA GLY A 8 72.66 -11.76 -9.55
C GLY A 8 71.22 -11.66 -10.03
N VAL A 9 70.81 -12.70 -10.74
CA VAL A 9 69.42 -12.91 -11.14
C VAL A 9 68.66 -13.38 -9.90
N SER A 10 67.70 -12.63 -9.44
CA SER A 10 66.71 -13.06 -8.44
C SER A 10 65.32 -12.91 -9.01
N THR A 11 64.73 -14.05 -9.27
CA THR A 11 63.34 -14.24 -9.64
C THR A 11 62.41 -13.75 -8.51
N ALA A 12 61.77 -12.59 -8.69
CA ALA A 12 60.73 -12.13 -7.81
C ALA A 12 59.38 -12.65 -8.35
N ALA A 13 58.79 -13.53 -7.53
CA ALA A 13 57.45 -14.04 -7.77
C ALA A 13 56.43 -12.91 -7.64
N VAL A 14 55.73 -12.64 -8.72
CA VAL A 14 54.59 -11.73 -8.74
C VAL A 14 53.39 -12.42 -8.14
N ILE A 15 53.06 -12.09 -6.89
CA ILE A 15 51.82 -12.53 -6.26
C ILE A 15 50.73 -11.57 -6.73
N LEU A 16 49.91 -12.03 -7.66
CA LEU A 16 48.65 -11.37 -8.04
C LEU A 16 47.64 -11.55 -6.90
N ILE A 17 47.48 -10.53 -6.09
CA ILE A 17 46.39 -10.44 -5.13
C ILE A 17 45.15 -9.98 -5.89
N SER A 18 44.26 -10.91 -6.21
CA SER A 18 42.94 -10.64 -6.75
C SER A 18 42.05 -10.07 -5.63
N LEU A 19 41.87 -8.77 -5.61
CA LEU A 19 40.82 -8.13 -4.78
C LEU A 19 39.46 -8.52 -5.36
N ILE A 20 38.76 -9.44 -4.73
CA ILE A 20 37.36 -9.70 -4.99
C ILE A 20 36.57 -8.60 -4.30
N LEU A 21 36.13 -7.56 -5.06
CA LEU A 21 35.12 -6.63 -4.60
C LEU A 21 33.78 -7.39 -4.53
N SER A 22 33.42 -7.84 -3.34
CA SER A 22 32.06 -8.26 -3.04
C SER A 22 31.17 -7.03 -3.03
N ALA A 23 30.51 -6.77 -4.13
CA ALA A 23 29.42 -5.79 -4.20
C ALA A 23 28.25 -6.37 -3.38
N CYS A 24 28.09 -5.91 -2.14
CA CYS A 24 26.87 -6.10 -1.39
C CYS A 24 25.76 -5.27 -2.07
N SER A 25 24.99 -5.91 -2.95
CA SER A 25 23.72 -5.37 -3.42
C SER A 25 22.77 -5.32 -2.22
N VAL A 26 22.59 -4.15 -1.66
CA VAL A 26 21.49 -3.88 -0.72
C VAL A 26 20.22 -3.89 -1.56
N SER A 27 19.58 -5.06 -1.66
CA SER A 27 18.24 -5.16 -2.19
C SER A 27 17.31 -4.45 -1.20
N ALA A 28 16.70 -3.35 -1.63
CA ALA A 28 15.56 -2.78 -0.92
C ALA A 28 14.50 -3.88 -0.72
N PRO A 29 13.80 -3.93 0.43
CA PRO A 29 12.75 -4.91 0.64
C PRO A 29 11.68 -4.71 -0.43
N VAL A 30 11.62 -5.64 -1.38
CA VAL A 30 10.50 -5.77 -2.31
C VAL A 30 9.30 -6.12 -1.44
N PRO A 31 8.18 -5.37 -1.52
CA PRO A 31 6.97 -5.76 -0.81
C PRO A 31 6.59 -7.17 -1.25
N THR A 32 6.61 -8.09 -0.32
CA THR A 32 6.35 -9.51 -0.56
C THR A 32 4.89 -9.66 -0.92
N GLY A 33 4.60 -9.74 -2.21
CA GLY A 33 3.30 -10.16 -2.71
C GLY A 33 3.09 -11.62 -2.32
N SER A 34 2.22 -11.86 -1.36
CA SER A 34 1.98 -13.19 -0.80
C SER A 34 0.68 -13.75 -1.37
N THR A 35 0.78 -14.96 -1.89
CA THR A 35 -0.23 -16.00 -2.07
C THR A 35 -1.29 -15.87 -3.18
N THR A 36 -1.35 -16.91 -3.98
CA THR A 36 -2.31 -17.22 -5.06
C THR A 36 -3.78 -17.39 -4.61
N ALA A 37 -4.09 -17.38 -3.32
CA ALA A 37 -5.45 -17.40 -2.80
C ALA A 37 -5.83 -16.02 -2.26
N LYS A 38 -6.96 -15.49 -2.77
CA LYS A 38 -7.52 -14.23 -2.27
C LYS A 38 -7.91 -14.39 -0.79
N PRO A 39 -7.64 -13.39 0.06
CA PRO A 39 -8.06 -13.42 1.46
C PRO A 39 -9.58 -13.56 1.61
N ASP A 40 -10.03 -14.30 2.62
CA ASP A 40 -11.46 -14.55 2.84
C ASP A 40 -12.27 -13.26 3.06
N TRP A 41 -11.66 -12.22 3.63
CA TRP A 41 -12.34 -10.96 3.87
C TRP A 41 -12.78 -10.24 2.59
N PHE A 42 -12.24 -10.62 1.43
CA PHE A 42 -12.71 -10.10 0.14
C PHE A 42 -14.17 -10.50 -0.17
N ASN A 43 -14.68 -11.55 0.46
CA ASN A 43 -16.05 -12.04 0.28
C ASN A 43 -17.03 -11.49 1.31
N ILE A 44 -16.53 -10.77 2.34
CA ILE A 44 -17.40 -10.23 3.39
C ILE A 44 -18.23 -9.09 2.82
N LYS A 45 -19.54 -9.17 3.02
CA LYS A 45 -20.48 -8.15 2.57
C LYS A 45 -20.40 -6.92 3.44
N MET A 46 -20.27 -5.77 2.81
CA MET A 46 -20.31 -4.43 3.38
C MET A 46 -21.44 -3.64 2.75
N THR A 47 -21.96 -2.63 3.43
CA THR A 47 -23.01 -1.76 2.90
C THR A 47 -22.47 -0.35 2.76
N ASP A 48 -22.49 0.17 1.55
CA ASP A 48 -22.18 1.58 1.31
C ASP A 48 -23.26 2.45 1.97
N VAL A 49 -22.88 3.21 2.99
CA VAL A 49 -23.81 4.04 3.77
C VAL A 49 -24.46 5.16 2.97
N ARG A 50 -23.82 5.59 1.88
CA ARG A 50 -24.31 6.64 1.00
C ARG A 50 -25.46 6.17 0.12
N THR A 51 -25.32 4.98 -0.46
CA THR A 51 -26.26 4.42 -1.45
C THR A 51 -27.16 3.34 -0.89
N GLY A 52 -26.78 2.69 0.21
CA GLY A 52 -27.44 1.51 0.76
C GLY A 52 -27.14 0.22 -0.03
N GLN A 53 -26.28 0.27 -1.03
CA GLN A 53 -25.91 -0.92 -1.82
C GLN A 53 -24.94 -1.80 -1.07
N THR A 54 -25.15 -3.09 -1.11
CA THR A 54 -24.21 -4.08 -0.58
C THR A 54 -23.14 -4.40 -1.62
N PHE A 55 -21.90 -4.46 -1.18
CA PHE A 55 -20.74 -4.79 -2.00
C PHE A 55 -19.74 -5.66 -1.23
N THR A 56 -18.79 -6.23 -1.96
CA THR A 56 -17.62 -6.95 -1.46
C THR A 56 -16.38 -6.44 -2.18
N VAL A 57 -15.18 -6.70 -1.67
CA VAL A 57 -13.94 -6.37 -2.40
C VAL A 57 -13.87 -7.15 -3.73
N ASN A 58 -14.38 -8.39 -3.76
CA ASN A 58 -14.41 -9.21 -4.97
C ASN A 58 -15.28 -8.64 -6.09
N ASP A 59 -16.25 -7.78 -5.81
CA ASP A 59 -17.04 -7.11 -6.85
C ASP A 59 -16.21 -6.17 -7.72
N TYR A 60 -15.02 -5.80 -7.23
CA TYR A 60 -14.05 -4.97 -7.96
C TYR A 60 -12.89 -5.78 -8.55
N ALA A 61 -13.04 -7.11 -8.70
CA ALA A 61 -12.01 -7.94 -9.31
C ALA A 61 -11.63 -7.41 -10.70
N GLY A 62 -10.32 -7.36 -10.97
CA GLY A 62 -9.78 -6.77 -12.22
C GLY A 62 -9.57 -5.26 -12.16
N LYS A 63 -9.92 -4.60 -11.06
CA LYS A 63 -9.57 -3.20 -10.78
C LYS A 63 -8.50 -3.12 -9.70
N VAL A 64 -7.88 -1.97 -9.55
CA VAL A 64 -7.13 -1.63 -8.33
C VAL A 64 -8.14 -1.17 -7.28
N VAL A 65 -8.05 -1.70 -6.06
CA VAL A 65 -8.93 -1.32 -4.96
C VAL A 65 -8.09 -0.68 -3.87
N LEU A 66 -8.29 0.61 -3.61
CA LEU A 66 -7.67 1.32 -2.51
C LEU A 66 -8.58 1.23 -1.28
N VAL A 67 -8.06 0.69 -0.19
CA VAL A 67 -8.79 0.54 1.07
C VAL A 67 -8.10 1.35 2.14
N GLU A 68 -8.86 2.16 2.86
CA GLU A 68 -8.43 2.85 4.07
C GLU A 68 -9.31 2.47 5.25
N THR A 69 -8.75 2.48 6.45
CA THR A 69 -9.54 2.43 7.68
C THR A 69 -9.55 3.81 8.33
N MET A 70 -10.68 4.18 8.89
CA MET A 70 -10.92 5.53 9.36
C MET A 70 -11.87 5.59 10.56
N ALA A 71 -12.07 6.77 11.11
CA ALA A 71 -13.15 7.15 11.99
C ALA A 71 -13.54 8.60 11.67
N THR A 72 -14.81 9.01 11.90
CA THR A 72 -15.29 10.33 11.50
C THR A 72 -14.67 11.49 12.29
N TRP A 73 -14.21 11.22 13.52
CA TRP A 73 -13.50 12.18 14.37
C TRP A 73 -12.00 12.33 14.03
N CYS A 74 -11.46 11.50 13.15
CA CYS A 74 -10.04 11.41 12.89
C CYS A 74 -9.57 12.49 11.89
N ILE A 75 -8.89 13.52 12.36
CA ILE A 75 -8.39 14.63 11.51
C ILE A 75 -7.43 14.12 10.41
N THR A 76 -6.52 13.22 10.77
CA THR A 76 -5.57 12.63 9.80
C THR A 76 -6.30 11.87 8.69
N CYS A 77 -7.45 11.24 9.02
CA CYS A 77 -8.29 10.55 8.04
C CYS A 77 -8.92 11.53 7.05
N ILE A 78 -9.44 12.66 7.55
CA ILE A 78 -9.98 13.74 6.69
C ILE A 78 -8.90 14.22 5.71
N GLU A 79 -7.72 14.52 6.23
CA GLU A 79 -6.58 14.97 5.40
C GLU A 79 -6.20 13.92 4.35
N GLN A 80 -6.19 12.63 4.72
CA GLN A 80 -5.92 11.54 3.79
C GLN A 80 -6.99 11.44 2.70
N GLN A 81 -8.26 11.55 3.06
CA GLN A 81 -9.39 11.47 2.12
C GLN A 81 -9.41 12.66 1.15
N VAL A 82 -8.98 13.85 1.58
CA VAL A 82 -8.74 14.98 0.67
C VAL A 82 -7.68 14.65 -0.38
N GLU A 83 -6.61 13.95 0.00
CA GLU A 83 -5.60 13.52 -0.97
C GLU A 83 -6.12 12.39 -1.89
N VAL A 84 -6.97 11.49 -1.38
CA VAL A 84 -7.65 10.46 -2.21
C VAL A 84 -8.57 11.12 -3.24
N LYS A 85 -9.35 12.13 -2.85
CA LYS A 85 -10.21 12.88 -3.78
C LYS A 85 -9.40 13.57 -4.90
N LYS A 86 -8.21 14.11 -4.57
CA LYS A 86 -7.30 14.65 -5.58
C LYS A 86 -6.76 13.55 -6.50
N LEU A 87 -6.41 12.38 -5.96
CA LEU A 87 -5.96 11.23 -6.72
C LEU A 87 -7.00 10.79 -7.75
N GLU A 88 -8.27 10.66 -7.35
CA GLU A 88 -9.36 10.27 -8.27
C GLU A 88 -9.46 11.23 -9.46
N GLY A 89 -9.28 12.55 -9.21
CA GLY A 89 -9.26 13.56 -10.26
C GLY A 89 -8.04 13.51 -11.20
N GLN A 90 -6.98 12.76 -10.83
CA GLN A 90 -5.74 12.62 -11.59
C GLN A 90 -5.66 11.31 -12.38
N ILE A 91 -6.48 10.31 -12.03
CA ILE A 91 -6.47 9.01 -12.70
C ILE A 91 -7.15 9.12 -14.07
N SER A 92 -6.43 8.70 -15.11
CA SER A 92 -6.89 8.81 -16.50
C SER A 92 -8.17 8.01 -16.79
N ASN A 93 -8.37 6.89 -16.10
CA ASN A 93 -9.58 6.08 -16.19
C ASN A 93 -10.10 5.77 -14.77
N PRO A 94 -11.04 6.56 -14.25
CA PRO A 94 -11.60 6.36 -12.91
C PRO A 94 -12.24 4.96 -12.71
N LYS A 95 -12.62 4.28 -13.80
CA LYS A 95 -13.20 2.94 -13.72
C LYS A 95 -12.19 1.85 -13.31
N ASP A 96 -10.90 2.13 -13.41
CA ASP A 96 -9.83 1.19 -13.06
C ASP A 96 -9.46 1.21 -11.58
N LEU A 97 -9.94 2.21 -10.83
CA LEU A 97 -9.79 2.33 -9.39
C LEU A 97 -11.15 2.21 -8.70
N ALA A 98 -11.19 1.49 -7.60
CA ALA A 98 -12.26 1.56 -6.60
C ALA A 98 -11.65 2.03 -5.28
N VAL A 99 -12.36 2.88 -4.55
CA VAL A 99 -11.96 3.36 -3.23
C VAL A 99 -12.98 2.90 -2.20
N ILE A 100 -12.50 2.41 -1.06
CA ILE A 100 -13.31 1.94 0.05
C ILE A 100 -12.75 2.52 1.35
N SER A 101 -13.57 3.27 2.07
CA SER A 101 -13.29 3.77 3.42
C SER A 101 -14.08 2.95 4.42
N LEU A 102 -13.38 2.30 5.36
CA LEU A 102 -13.92 1.44 6.38
C LEU A 102 -13.84 2.14 7.75
N ASP A 103 -14.98 2.47 8.31
CA ASP A 103 -15.06 3.01 9.65
C ASP A 103 -14.91 1.88 10.67
N THR A 104 -13.85 1.95 11.46
CA THR A 104 -13.48 0.93 12.46
C THR A 104 -13.84 1.35 13.89
N ASP A 105 -14.48 2.51 14.09
CA ASP A 105 -14.95 2.93 15.41
C ASP A 105 -16.26 2.25 15.77
N LEU A 106 -16.25 1.43 16.82
CA LEU A 106 -17.42 0.68 17.29
C LEU A 106 -18.53 1.56 17.86
N ASN A 107 -18.28 2.85 18.08
CA ASN A 107 -19.25 3.81 18.62
C ASN A 107 -19.91 4.65 17.52
N GLU A 108 -19.49 4.49 16.27
CA GLU A 108 -20.07 5.21 15.13
C GLU A 108 -21.13 4.35 14.43
N ASP A 109 -22.05 5.00 13.75
CA ASP A 109 -23.12 4.35 13.02
C ASP A 109 -23.18 4.79 11.55
N ALA A 110 -23.99 4.08 10.77
CA ALA A 110 -24.14 4.35 9.34
C ALA A 110 -24.68 5.73 9.03
N ALA A 111 -25.48 6.34 9.93
CA ALA A 111 -26.04 7.67 9.72
C ALA A 111 -24.95 8.74 9.88
N THR A 112 -24.16 8.65 10.95
CA THR A 112 -23.00 9.50 11.22
C THR A 112 -21.98 9.43 10.09
N LEU A 113 -21.61 8.22 9.67
CA LEU A 113 -20.66 8.02 8.57
C LEU A 113 -21.19 8.57 7.23
N LYS A 114 -22.49 8.41 6.96
CA LYS A 114 -23.13 8.99 5.76
C LYS A 114 -23.10 10.51 5.77
N GLU A 115 -23.43 11.13 6.90
CA GLU A 115 -23.38 12.58 7.05
C GLU A 115 -21.95 13.10 6.87
N TYR A 116 -20.99 12.41 7.46
CA TYR A 116 -19.56 12.69 7.26
C TYR A 116 -19.17 12.69 5.79
N ALA A 117 -19.40 11.60 5.06
CA ALA A 117 -19.05 11.48 3.65
C ALA A 117 -19.67 12.57 2.79
N ASN A 118 -20.96 12.88 3.05
CA ASN A 118 -21.71 13.93 2.35
C ASN A 118 -21.17 15.34 2.65
N SER A 119 -20.82 15.63 3.90
CA SER A 119 -20.36 16.95 4.32
C SER A 119 -19.03 17.35 3.68
N TYR A 120 -18.13 16.36 3.44
CA TYR A 120 -16.86 16.56 2.74
C TYR A 120 -16.96 16.37 1.22
N GLY A 121 -18.12 15.91 0.72
CA GLY A 121 -18.35 15.63 -0.70
C GLY A 121 -17.46 14.50 -1.21
N PHE A 122 -17.23 13.49 -0.38
CA PHE A 122 -16.56 12.25 -0.79
C PHE A 122 -17.57 11.33 -1.45
N ASP A 123 -17.25 10.78 -2.63
CA ASP A 123 -18.21 10.09 -3.49
C ASP A 123 -17.87 8.64 -3.80
N TRP A 124 -16.92 8.04 -3.08
CA TRP A 124 -16.60 6.62 -3.12
C TRP A 124 -17.33 5.82 -2.02
N HIS A 125 -16.99 4.55 -1.81
CA HIS A 125 -17.67 3.68 -0.86
C HIS A 125 -17.24 3.95 0.58
N PHE A 126 -18.22 4.20 1.44
CA PHE A 126 -18.05 4.30 2.90
C PHE A 126 -18.89 3.22 3.57
N ALA A 127 -18.29 2.43 4.44
CA ALA A 127 -18.99 1.38 5.19
C ALA A 127 -18.53 1.32 6.64
N ILE A 128 -19.46 1.02 7.56
CA ILE A 128 -19.07 0.54 8.89
C ILE A 128 -18.37 -0.79 8.68
N SER A 129 -17.16 -0.90 9.20
CA SER A 129 -16.34 -2.10 9.02
C SER A 129 -16.94 -3.29 9.77
N PRO A 130 -17.23 -4.41 9.09
CA PRO A 130 -17.60 -5.63 9.80
C PRO A 130 -16.43 -6.11 10.68
N MET A 131 -16.73 -6.60 11.89
CA MET A 131 -15.71 -7.08 12.83
C MET A 131 -14.81 -8.18 12.23
N GLU A 132 -15.35 -8.98 11.31
CA GLU A 132 -14.58 -10.00 10.59
C GLU A 132 -13.53 -9.38 9.65
N VAL A 133 -13.84 -8.24 9.04
CA VAL A 133 -12.89 -7.46 8.22
C VAL A 133 -11.82 -6.88 9.13
N ASP A 134 -12.19 -6.25 10.25
CA ASP A 134 -11.25 -5.68 11.21
C ASP A 134 -10.26 -6.72 11.72
N ARG A 135 -10.77 -7.90 12.11
CA ARG A 135 -9.92 -9.02 12.54
C ARG A 135 -8.99 -9.49 11.43
N ALA A 136 -9.49 -9.56 10.21
CA ALA A 136 -8.66 -9.97 9.06
C ALA A 136 -7.56 -8.95 8.78
N LEU A 137 -7.88 -7.65 8.77
CA LEU A 137 -6.90 -6.59 8.57
C LEU A 137 -5.83 -6.61 9.66
N GLY A 138 -6.24 -6.68 10.93
CA GLY A 138 -5.31 -6.72 12.06
C GLY A 138 -4.43 -7.97 12.08
N ASN A 139 -4.96 -9.14 11.78
CA ASN A 139 -4.25 -10.41 11.87
C ASN A 139 -3.36 -10.69 10.65
N LEU A 140 -3.82 -10.35 9.45
CA LEU A 140 -3.10 -10.67 8.21
C LEU A 140 -2.05 -9.62 7.84
N TYR A 141 -2.27 -8.36 8.21
CA TYR A 141 -1.42 -7.27 7.77
C TYR A 141 -0.77 -6.52 8.93
N SER A 142 -1.55 -5.88 9.82
CA SER A 142 -1.04 -5.25 11.03
C SER A 142 -2.18 -4.73 11.92
N ALA A 143 -1.98 -4.72 13.25
CA ALA A 143 -2.89 -4.09 14.19
C ALA A 143 -3.05 -2.57 13.98
N GLU A 144 -2.08 -1.93 13.34
CA GLU A 144 -2.13 -0.51 12.96
C GLU A 144 -3.30 -0.17 12.03
N TYR A 145 -3.85 -1.15 11.32
CA TYR A 145 -5.09 -0.94 10.53
C TYR A 145 -6.30 -0.58 11.39
N LEU A 146 -6.28 -0.90 12.69
CA LEU A 146 -7.34 -0.55 13.63
C LEU A 146 -7.05 0.74 14.41
N ASN A 147 -6.08 1.53 13.96
CA ASN A 147 -5.71 2.80 14.56
C ASN A 147 -5.83 3.95 13.53
N PRO A 148 -7.02 4.52 13.33
CA PRO A 148 -7.30 5.53 12.30
C PRO A 148 -6.30 6.69 12.24
N PRO A 149 -5.82 7.30 13.36
CA PRO A 149 -4.83 8.37 13.32
C PRO A 149 -3.52 8.06 12.62
N LEU A 150 -3.19 6.80 12.39
CA LEU A 150 -2.03 6.40 11.59
C LEU A 150 -2.29 6.46 10.07
N ALA A 151 -3.47 6.91 9.64
CA ALA A 151 -3.93 6.92 8.25
C ALA A 151 -3.66 5.58 7.55
N PRO A 152 -4.17 4.46 8.06
CA PRO A 152 -3.87 3.15 7.51
C PRO A 152 -4.49 2.98 6.13
N MET A 153 -3.69 2.49 5.19
CA MET A 153 -4.14 2.20 3.83
C MET A 153 -3.46 0.97 3.29
N LEU A 154 -4.17 0.23 2.47
CA LEU A 154 -3.64 -0.79 1.58
C LEU A 154 -4.28 -0.65 0.20
N PHE A 155 -3.69 -1.30 -0.79
CA PHE A 155 -4.40 -1.51 -2.04
C PHE A 155 -4.34 -2.98 -2.46
N VAL A 156 -5.35 -3.36 -3.22
CA VAL A 156 -5.45 -4.66 -3.86
C VAL A 156 -5.25 -4.45 -5.36
N ASP A 157 -4.32 -5.19 -5.97
CA ASP A 157 -4.10 -5.12 -7.40
C ASP A 157 -5.15 -5.90 -8.19
N ARG A 158 -5.09 -5.82 -9.53
CA ARG A 158 -6.04 -6.51 -10.42
C ARG A 158 -6.04 -8.02 -10.27
N GLN A 159 -4.94 -8.60 -9.77
CA GLN A 159 -4.76 -10.03 -9.54
C GLN A 159 -5.24 -10.47 -8.14
N GLY A 160 -5.53 -9.50 -7.26
CA GLY A 160 -5.98 -9.74 -5.89
C GLY A 160 -4.84 -9.80 -4.88
N SER A 161 -3.62 -9.40 -5.26
CA SER A 161 -2.50 -9.25 -4.31
C SER A 161 -2.67 -7.99 -3.47
N VAL A 162 -2.38 -8.08 -2.17
CA VAL A 162 -2.54 -6.99 -1.21
C VAL A 162 -1.21 -6.35 -0.89
N TYR A 163 -1.17 -5.02 -0.92
CA TYR A 163 0.01 -4.20 -0.64
C TYR A 163 -0.32 -3.18 0.44
N SER A 164 0.37 -3.26 1.57
CA SER A 164 0.26 -2.26 2.65
C SER A 164 1.01 -0.99 2.29
N LEU A 165 0.42 0.17 2.60
CA LEU A 165 1.08 1.45 2.50
C LEU A 165 1.66 1.88 3.86
N PRO A 166 2.65 2.79 3.89
CA PRO A 166 3.26 3.23 5.15
C PRO A 166 2.25 3.86 6.11
N PHE A 167 2.39 3.56 7.40
CA PHE A 167 1.59 4.16 8.48
C PHE A 167 2.18 5.48 8.98
N GLY A 168 1.37 6.23 9.74
CA GLY A 168 1.82 7.40 10.50
C GLY A 168 2.01 8.67 9.69
N MET A 169 1.57 8.71 8.42
CA MET A 169 1.65 9.89 7.57
C MET A 169 0.50 9.92 6.56
N VAL A 170 0.07 11.13 6.21
CA VAL A 170 -0.84 11.36 5.09
C VAL A 170 -0.08 11.15 3.77
N LYS A 171 -0.59 10.23 2.94
CA LYS A 171 -0.02 9.94 1.62
C LYS A 171 -0.57 10.96 0.63
N LYS A 172 0.31 11.76 0.04
CA LYS A 172 -0.08 12.75 -0.97
C LYS A 172 -0.61 12.09 -2.23
N ALA A 173 -1.55 12.75 -2.91
CA ALA A 173 -2.16 12.25 -4.15
C ALA A 173 -1.11 11.82 -5.19
N THR A 174 -0.03 12.60 -5.35
CA THR A 174 1.07 12.27 -6.28
C THR A 174 1.79 10.99 -5.88
N ALA A 175 2.09 10.80 -4.58
CA ALA A 175 2.74 9.59 -4.09
C ALA A 175 1.84 8.35 -4.23
N LEU A 176 0.53 8.51 -3.99
CA LEU A 176 -0.46 7.46 -4.25
C LEU A 176 -0.51 7.14 -5.76
N GLN A 177 -0.55 8.15 -6.61
CA GLN A 177 -0.53 7.98 -8.07
C GLN A 177 0.71 7.22 -8.54
N ASP A 178 1.90 7.63 -8.09
CA ASP A 178 3.16 6.96 -8.44
C ASP A 178 3.16 5.49 -7.99
N THR A 179 2.63 5.22 -6.80
CA THR A 179 2.53 3.85 -6.26
C THR A 179 1.54 3.00 -7.03
N LEU A 180 0.38 3.54 -7.40
CA LEU A 180 -0.69 2.78 -8.06
C LEU A 180 -0.52 2.69 -9.58
N ALA A 181 0.23 3.60 -10.22
CA ALA A 181 0.36 3.68 -11.67
C ALA A 181 0.79 2.35 -12.33
N PRO A 182 1.78 1.59 -11.84
CA PRO A 182 2.15 0.30 -12.42
C PRO A 182 1.00 -0.72 -12.40
N HIS A 183 0.19 -0.70 -11.34
CA HIS A 183 -0.93 -1.64 -11.14
C HIS A 183 -2.18 -1.21 -11.94
N LEU A 184 -2.36 0.09 -12.16
CA LEU A 184 -3.43 0.62 -13.01
C LEU A 184 -3.15 0.37 -14.49
N ALA A 185 -1.87 0.38 -14.92
CA ALA A 185 -1.46 0.12 -16.30
C ALA A 185 -1.42 -1.38 -16.65
N ALA A 186 -1.30 -2.28 -15.68
CA ALA A 186 -1.28 -3.72 -15.90
C ALA A 186 -2.64 -4.21 -16.44
N GLN A 187 -2.61 -4.95 -17.57
CA GLN A 187 -3.78 -5.59 -18.17
C GLN A 187 -3.87 -7.06 -17.77
#